data_48a70835d6ef8bea3fe3a5c3f8fd6d31
#
_entry.id   48a70835d6ef8bea3fe3a5c3f8fd6d31
#
_cell.length_a   1.000
_cell.length_b   1.000
_cell.length_c   1.000
_cell.angle_alpha   90.00
_cell.angle_beta   90.00
_cell.angle_gamma   90.00
#
_symmetry.space_group_name_H-M   'P 1'
#
loop_
_entity.id
_entity.type
_entity.pdbx_description
1 polymer ?
#
loop_
_entity_poly.entity_id
_entity_poly.type
_entity_poly.pdbx_seq_one_letter_code
_entity_poly.pdbx_strand_id
1 'polypeptide(L)'
;MLDKKFFIDVGPEVRDKYRKHIFKGAKDVKGNKFKSNYSSGYAKRKKAGGKGFIGGFPFNAPVASGDTLKDYSLIKTMSNGFQIGWTTFGARVQWLMDMGRVLTSANQPLPTGVQKYLFKEAEKYNGKGLIKIFGKNKTTKHKIGKK
;
A
#
# COMPACT_ATOMS: atom_id res chain seq x y z
N MET A 1 -16.92 -13.00 15.97
CA MET A 1 -15.64 -12.42 16.36
C MET A 1 -14.61 -12.60 15.25
N LEU A 2 -13.89 -11.55 14.90
CA LEU A 2 -12.82 -11.67 13.92
C LEU A 2 -11.72 -12.57 14.47
N ASP A 3 -11.22 -13.47 13.64
CA ASP A 3 -10.20 -14.42 14.02
C ASP A 3 -9.08 -14.49 12.97
N LYS A 4 -8.09 -15.34 13.21
CA LYS A 4 -6.94 -15.48 12.32
C LYS A 4 -7.35 -15.85 10.90
N LYS A 5 -8.39 -16.67 10.74
CA LYS A 5 -8.89 -17.05 9.41
C LYS A 5 -9.36 -15.84 8.62
N PHE A 6 -10.12 -14.94 9.26
CA PHE A 6 -10.54 -13.69 8.61
C PHE A 6 -9.35 -12.90 8.08
N PHE A 7 -8.31 -12.73 8.90
CA PHE A 7 -7.14 -11.94 8.51
C PHE A 7 -6.28 -12.63 7.43
N ILE A 8 -6.24 -13.95 7.43
CA ILE A 8 -5.60 -14.72 6.35
C ILE A 8 -6.34 -14.49 5.03
N ASP A 9 -7.66 -14.46 5.05
CA ASP A 9 -8.47 -14.34 3.85
C ASP A 9 -8.43 -12.90 3.28
N VAL A 10 -8.50 -11.87 4.12
CA VAL A 10 -8.55 -10.48 3.66
C VAL A 10 -7.17 -9.86 3.39
N GLY A 11 -6.13 -10.36 4.02
CA GLY A 11 -4.79 -9.78 3.91
C GLY A 11 -4.28 -9.66 2.48
N PRO A 12 -4.31 -10.72 1.67
CA PRO A 12 -3.88 -10.66 0.27
C PRO A 12 -4.70 -9.68 -0.57
N GLU A 13 -5.99 -9.57 -0.32
CA GLU A 13 -6.86 -8.62 -1.02
C GLU A 13 -6.52 -7.17 -0.65
N VAL A 14 -6.22 -6.90 0.61
CA VAL A 14 -5.76 -5.58 1.05
C VAL A 14 -4.45 -5.21 0.35
N ARG A 15 -3.50 -6.15 0.30
CA ARG A 15 -2.23 -5.97 -0.40
C ARG A 15 -2.45 -5.60 -1.87
N ASP A 16 -3.28 -6.37 -2.56
CA ASP A 16 -3.50 -6.20 -3.99
C ASP A 16 -4.25 -4.89 -4.29
N LYS A 17 -5.23 -4.54 -3.47
CA LYS A 17 -5.95 -3.26 -3.58
C LYS A 17 -5.05 -2.06 -3.31
N TYR A 18 -4.16 -2.16 -2.32
CA TYR A 18 -3.17 -1.13 -2.05
C TYR A 18 -2.23 -0.94 -3.24
N ARG A 19 -1.68 -2.04 -3.75
CA ARG A 19 -0.79 -2.00 -4.92
C ARG A 19 -1.47 -1.36 -6.13
N LYS A 20 -2.71 -1.71 -6.37
CA LYS A 20 -3.49 -1.16 -7.48
C LYS A 20 -3.70 0.35 -7.32
N HIS A 21 -4.03 0.81 -6.13
CA HIS A 21 -4.28 2.23 -5.87
C HIS A 21 -3.00 3.08 -5.99
N ILE A 22 -1.95 2.69 -5.27
CA ILE A 22 -0.71 3.47 -5.16
C ILE A 22 0.13 3.38 -6.44
N PHE A 23 0.33 2.19 -6.95
CA PHE A 23 1.28 1.97 -8.03
C PHE A 23 0.63 2.04 -9.41
N LYS A 24 -0.45 1.33 -9.64
CA LYS A 24 -1.16 1.40 -10.93
C LYS A 24 -2.00 2.65 -11.09
N GLY A 25 -2.67 3.09 -10.03
CA GLY A 25 -3.44 4.32 -10.03
C GLY A 25 -2.59 5.58 -9.94
N ALA A 26 -1.32 5.45 -9.55
CA ALA A 26 -0.39 6.55 -9.33
C ALA A 26 -0.96 7.64 -8.41
N LYS A 27 -1.61 7.20 -7.35
CA LYS A 27 -2.23 8.07 -6.35
C LYS A 27 -1.62 7.82 -4.99
N ASP A 28 -1.49 8.88 -4.20
CA ASP A 28 -1.06 8.75 -2.82
C ASP A 28 -2.17 8.12 -1.95
N VAL A 29 -1.87 7.91 -0.69
CA VAL A 29 -2.82 7.28 0.25
C VAL A 29 -4.10 8.12 0.44
N LYS A 30 -4.04 9.42 0.18
CA LYS A 30 -5.19 10.33 0.28
C LYS A 30 -5.98 10.43 -1.03
N GLY A 31 -5.52 9.79 -2.10
CA GLY A 31 -6.18 9.80 -3.40
C GLY A 31 -5.71 10.88 -4.37
N ASN A 32 -4.69 11.66 -4.01
CA ASN A 32 -4.12 12.67 -4.89
C ASN A 32 -3.12 12.03 -5.85
N LYS A 33 -3.12 12.46 -7.10
CA LYS A 33 -2.14 11.97 -8.06
C LYS A 33 -0.73 12.42 -7.67
N PHE A 34 0.23 11.52 -7.82
CA PHE A 34 1.63 11.86 -7.61
C PHE A 34 2.09 12.88 -8.65
N LYS A 35 2.75 13.93 -8.19
CA LYS A 35 3.40 14.89 -9.07
C LYS A 35 4.70 14.29 -9.61
N SER A 36 5.02 14.60 -10.84
CA SER A 36 6.24 14.15 -11.48
C SER A 36 7.02 15.33 -12.04
N ASN A 37 8.28 15.41 -11.66
CA ASN A 37 9.24 16.39 -12.18
C ASN A 37 10.32 15.68 -13.01
N TYR A 38 9.98 14.55 -13.62
CA TYR A 38 10.92 13.80 -14.43
C TYR A 38 11.27 14.58 -15.70
N SER A 39 12.54 14.46 -16.13
CA SER A 39 12.92 14.90 -17.46
C SER A 39 12.14 14.09 -18.51
N SER A 40 11.96 14.67 -19.71
CA SER A 40 11.25 14.01 -20.80
C SER A 40 11.90 12.65 -21.17
N GLY A 41 13.23 12.60 -21.18
CA GLY A 41 13.96 11.37 -21.46
C GLY A 41 13.73 10.28 -20.41
N TYR A 42 13.72 10.63 -19.13
CA TYR A 42 13.43 9.68 -18.06
C TYR A 42 11.99 9.18 -18.13
N ALA A 43 11.03 10.08 -18.31
CA ALA A 43 9.62 9.73 -18.43
C ALA A 43 9.36 8.77 -19.60
N LYS A 44 9.99 9.03 -20.75
CA LYS A 44 9.91 8.19 -21.93
C LYS A 44 10.45 6.79 -21.69
N ARG A 45 11.64 6.67 -21.08
CA ARG A 45 12.25 5.39 -20.75
C ARG A 45 11.42 4.61 -19.74
N LYS A 46 10.91 5.27 -18.72
CA LYS A 46 10.07 4.66 -17.70
C LYS A 46 8.78 4.09 -18.29
N LYS A 47 8.15 4.82 -19.19
CA LYS A 47 6.92 4.38 -19.87
C LYS A 47 7.16 3.18 -20.79
N ALA A 48 8.26 3.22 -21.55
CA ALA A 48 8.60 2.16 -22.50
C ALA A 48 9.05 0.86 -21.81
N GLY A 49 9.59 0.95 -20.60
CA GLY A 49 10.23 -0.18 -19.94
C GLY A 49 11.66 -0.37 -20.41
N GLY A 50 12.24 -1.52 -20.13
CA GLY A 50 13.63 -1.83 -20.46
C GLY A 50 14.51 -1.89 -19.23
N LYS A 51 15.81 -1.67 -19.39
CA LYS A 51 16.77 -1.80 -18.28
C LYS A 51 16.42 -0.88 -17.10
N GLY A 52 16.15 -1.46 -15.95
CA GLY A 52 15.78 -0.73 -14.73
C GLY A 52 14.32 -0.29 -14.65
N PHE A 53 13.51 -0.57 -15.68
CA PHE A 53 12.10 -0.20 -15.72
C PHE A 53 11.25 -1.36 -16.21
N ILE A 54 10.15 -1.65 -15.50
CA ILE A 54 9.22 -2.70 -15.90
C ILE A 54 8.19 -2.25 -16.93
N GLY A 55 8.00 -0.93 -17.12
CA GLY A 55 7.00 -0.41 -18.04
C GLY A 55 5.56 -0.67 -17.57
N GLY A 56 4.60 -0.24 -18.38
CA GLY A 56 3.18 -0.54 -18.12
C GLY A 56 2.53 0.21 -16.97
N PHE A 57 3.27 1.12 -16.32
CA PHE A 57 2.75 1.98 -15.25
C PHE A 57 2.74 3.43 -15.68
N PRO A 58 1.83 4.26 -15.12
CA PRO A 58 1.88 5.70 -15.36
C PRO A 58 3.26 6.25 -15.01
N PHE A 59 3.74 7.23 -15.79
CA PHE A 59 5.08 7.79 -15.58
C PHE A 59 5.26 8.45 -14.21
N ASN A 60 4.18 8.92 -13.58
CA ASN A 60 4.18 9.52 -12.25
C ASN A 60 4.05 8.49 -11.11
N ALA A 61 3.84 7.22 -11.43
CA ALA A 61 3.77 6.18 -10.41
C ALA A 61 5.15 5.96 -9.76
N PRO A 62 5.21 5.62 -8.46
CA PRO A 62 6.47 5.34 -7.79
C PRO A 62 7.00 3.93 -8.13
N VAL A 63 7.08 3.63 -9.42
CA VAL A 63 7.49 2.33 -9.94
C VAL A 63 8.57 2.54 -10.99
N ALA A 64 9.74 1.96 -10.76
CA ALA A 64 10.79 1.84 -11.78
C ALA A 64 10.98 0.35 -12.11
N SER A 65 11.78 -0.36 -11.31
CA SER A 65 12.00 -1.80 -11.47
C SER A 65 10.85 -2.67 -10.95
N GLY A 66 9.96 -2.10 -10.16
CA GLY A 66 8.87 -2.82 -9.49
C GLY A 66 9.25 -3.40 -8.13
N ASP A 67 10.48 -3.19 -7.67
CA ASP A 67 10.94 -3.75 -6.40
C ASP A 67 10.13 -3.27 -5.21
N THR A 68 9.87 -1.96 -5.13
CA THR A 68 9.07 -1.37 -4.05
C THR A 68 7.63 -1.88 -4.07
N LEU A 69 7.05 -2.04 -5.25
CA LEU A 69 5.72 -2.60 -5.42
C LEU A 69 5.66 -4.05 -4.92
N LYS A 70 6.61 -4.87 -5.37
CA LYS A 70 6.65 -6.31 -5.03
C LYS A 70 6.95 -6.55 -3.56
N ASP A 71 7.72 -5.67 -2.93
CA ASP A 71 8.09 -5.78 -1.52
C ASP A 71 6.91 -5.48 -0.57
N TYR A 72 5.91 -4.75 -1.03
CA TYR A 72 4.70 -4.51 -0.22
C TYR A 72 3.94 -5.81 -0.05
N SER A 73 3.98 -6.36 1.16
CA SER A 73 3.49 -7.71 1.42
C SER A 73 2.96 -7.86 2.84
N LEU A 74 2.27 -8.96 3.07
CA LEU A 74 1.91 -9.38 4.41
C LEU A 74 3.16 -9.83 5.15
N ILE A 75 3.45 -9.15 6.25
CA ILE A 75 4.61 -9.45 7.09
C ILE A 75 4.26 -10.53 8.11
N LYS A 76 3.09 -10.41 8.72
CA LYS A 76 2.65 -11.32 9.77
C LYS A 76 1.14 -11.34 9.86
N THR A 77 0.56 -12.50 10.08
CA THR A 77 -0.86 -12.68 10.39
C THR A 77 -1.00 -13.20 11.82
N MET A 78 -1.91 -12.59 12.57
CA MET A 78 -2.16 -12.91 13.98
C MET A 78 -3.64 -13.22 14.19
N SER A 79 -3.98 -13.73 15.37
CA SER A 79 -5.39 -14.00 15.72
C SER A 79 -6.25 -12.74 15.76
N ASN A 80 -5.67 -11.60 16.03
CA ASN A 80 -6.37 -10.30 16.19
C ASN A 80 -5.99 -9.28 15.12
N GLY A 81 -5.28 -9.67 14.07
CA GLY A 81 -4.89 -8.73 13.03
C GLY A 81 -3.82 -9.23 12.08
N PHE A 82 -3.29 -8.31 11.28
CA PHE A 82 -2.13 -8.58 10.43
C PHE A 82 -1.27 -7.33 10.31
N GLN A 83 -0.03 -7.54 9.91
CA GLN A 83 0.90 -6.48 9.54
C GLN A 83 1.17 -6.56 8.05
N ILE A 84 1.15 -5.41 7.40
CA ILE A 84 1.43 -5.30 5.98
C ILE A 84 2.34 -4.09 5.74
N GLY A 85 3.25 -4.20 4.81
CA GLY A 85 4.20 -3.13 4.52
C GLY A 85 5.39 -3.64 3.73
N TRP A 86 6.51 -2.93 3.88
CA TRP A 86 7.76 -3.23 3.18
C TRP A 86 8.77 -3.85 4.12
N THR A 87 9.44 -4.91 3.67
CA THR A 87 10.44 -5.62 4.47
C THR A 87 11.87 -5.25 4.05
N THR A 88 12.12 -5.07 2.77
CA THR A 88 13.45 -4.83 2.21
C THR A 88 13.66 -3.37 1.81
N PHE A 89 12.66 -2.76 1.18
CA PHE A 89 12.79 -1.42 0.58
C PHE A 89 12.14 -0.31 1.41
N GLY A 90 12.02 -0.50 2.72
CA GLY A 90 11.43 0.51 3.61
C GLY A 90 12.15 1.86 3.59
N ALA A 91 13.48 1.86 3.49
CA ALA A 91 14.26 3.09 3.38
C ALA A 91 13.96 3.87 2.09
N ARG A 92 13.76 3.16 0.98
CA ARG A 92 13.37 3.77 -0.29
C ARG A 92 11.99 4.40 -0.20
N VAL A 93 11.06 3.73 0.46
CA VAL A 93 9.72 4.26 0.71
C VAL A 93 9.78 5.52 1.56
N GLN A 94 10.60 5.53 2.60
CA GLN A 94 10.79 6.71 3.43
C GLN A 94 11.35 7.88 2.61
N TRP A 95 12.32 7.63 1.75
CA TRP A 95 12.86 8.64 0.85
C TRP A 95 11.80 9.22 -0.09
N LEU A 96 10.93 8.37 -0.67
CA LEU A 96 9.82 8.82 -1.49
C LEU A 96 8.85 9.71 -0.70
N MET A 97 8.55 9.33 0.55
CA MET A 97 7.69 10.14 1.43
C MET A 97 8.33 11.48 1.79
N ASP A 98 9.63 11.51 2.04
CA ASP A 98 10.38 12.73 2.30
C ASP A 98 10.34 13.69 1.10
N MET A 99 10.20 13.15 -0.11
CA MET A 99 10.01 13.92 -1.34
C MET A 99 8.55 14.32 -1.61
N GLY A 100 7.66 14.10 -0.67
CA GLY A 100 6.24 14.48 -0.79
C GLY A 100 5.34 13.43 -1.43
N ARG A 101 5.86 12.23 -1.71
CA ARG A 101 5.05 11.11 -2.22
C ARG A 101 4.56 10.26 -1.06
N VAL A 102 3.36 10.55 -0.60
CA VAL A 102 2.80 9.93 0.60
C VAL A 102 2.22 8.56 0.26
N LEU A 103 3.04 7.52 0.43
CA LEU A 103 2.64 6.13 0.22
C LEU A 103 1.85 5.58 1.40
N THR A 104 2.12 6.07 2.59
CA THR A 104 1.41 5.71 3.83
C THR A 104 1.62 6.82 4.86
N SER A 105 0.78 6.87 5.87
CA SER A 105 0.96 7.79 7.00
C SER A 105 0.44 7.17 8.29
N ALA A 106 0.86 7.71 9.43
CA ALA A 106 0.39 7.25 10.74
C ALA A 106 -1.13 7.42 10.90
N ASN A 107 -1.68 8.52 10.36
CA ASN A 107 -3.10 8.83 10.46
C ASN A 107 -3.94 8.11 9.41
N GLN A 108 -3.36 7.81 8.25
CA GLN A 108 -4.02 7.11 7.16
C GLN A 108 -3.04 6.11 6.52
N PRO A 109 -2.86 4.92 7.11
CA PRO A 109 -1.93 3.93 6.59
C PRO A 109 -2.39 3.26 5.30
N LEU A 110 -3.69 3.26 5.04
CA LEU A 110 -4.28 2.66 3.86
C LEU A 110 -5.18 3.66 3.13
N PRO A 111 -5.29 3.57 1.79
CA PRO A 111 -6.25 4.38 1.05
C PRO A 111 -7.69 4.19 1.55
N THR A 112 -8.49 5.22 1.46
CA THR A 112 -9.88 5.21 1.95
C THR A 112 -10.70 4.04 1.39
N GLY A 113 -10.55 3.74 0.11
CA GLY A 113 -11.24 2.61 -0.51
C GLY A 113 -10.84 1.25 0.06
N VAL A 114 -9.57 1.09 0.41
CA VAL A 114 -9.07 -0.13 1.05
C VAL A 114 -9.61 -0.26 2.47
N GLN A 115 -9.64 0.84 3.21
CA GLN A 115 -10.22 0.85 4.56
C GLN A 115 -11.70 0.49 4.54
N LYS A 116 -12.47 1.06 3.60
CA LYS A 116 -13.89 0.73 3.42
C LYS A 116 -14.11 -0.74 3.10
N TYR A 117 -13.25 -1.30 2.25
CA TYR A 117 -13.29 -2.73 1.96
C TYR A 117 -13.10 -3.57 3.23
N LEU A 118 -12.12 -3.26 4.05
CA LEU A 118 -11.86 -3.97 5.30
C LEU A 118 -13.05 -3.89 6.26
N PHE A 119 -13.61 -2.71 6.45
CA PHE A 119 -14.77 -2.53 7.33
C PHE A 119 -15.97 -3.34 6.84
N LYS A 120 -16.21 -3.34 5.54
CA LYS A 120 -17.31 -4.09 4.93
C LYS A 120 -17.13 -5.59 5.08
N GLU A 121 -15.92 -6.10 4.85
CA GLU A 121 -15.63 -7.53 5.02
C GLU A 121 -15.74 -7.96 6.49
N ALA A 122 -15.28 -7.14 7.42
CA ALA A 122 -15.41 -7.41 8.85
C ALA A 122 -16.88 -7.44 9.28
N GLU A 123 -17.68 -6.53 8.76
CA GLU A 123 -19.13 -6.49 9.01
C GLU A 123 -19.83 -7.73 8.48
N LYS A 124 -19.48 -8.19 7.28
CA LYS A 124 -20.02 -9.43 6.72
C LYS A 124 -19.66 -10.65 7.55
N TYR A 125 -18.45 -10.67 8.11
CA TYR A 125 -17.92 -11.82 8.81
C TYR A 125 -18.58 -12.04 10.18
N ASN A 126 -18.83 -10.98 10.93
CA ASN A 126 -19.37 -11.10 12.30
C ASN A 126 -20.53 -10.16 12.61
N GLY A 127 -21.10 -9.49 11.62
CA GLY A 127 -22.23 -8.57 11.80
C GLY A 127 -21.90 -7.22 12.43
N LYS A 128 -20.67 -7.05 12.91
CA LYS A 128 -20.20 -5.81 13.57
C LYS A 128 -18.76 -5.55 13.19
N GLY A 129 -18.51 -4.90 12.11
CA GLY A 129 -17.18 -4.66 11.57
C GLY A 129 -16.28 -3.76 12.41
N LEU A 130 -16.07 -4.10 13.67
CA LEU A 130 -15.21 -3.33 14.56
C LEU A 130 -13.75 -3.74 14.38
N ILE A 131 -13.08 -3.08 13.46
CA ILE A 131 -11.63 -3.19 13.29
C ILE A 131 -10.98 -1.83 13.44
N LYS A 132 -9.73 -1.84 13.83
CA LYS A 132 -8.93 -0.63 13.99
C LYS A 132 -7.69 -0.72 13.12
N ILE A 133 -7.41 0.36 12.39
CA ILE A 133 -6.27 0.44 11.48
C ILE A 133 -5.25 1.39 12.08
N PHE A 134 -4.00 0.90 12.22
CA PHE A 134 -2.92 1.68 12.79
C PHE A 134 -1.78 1.85 11.81
N GLY A 135 -1.26 3.05 11.72
CA GLY A 135 0.00 3.34 11.05
C GLY A 135 1.10 3.60 12.07
N LYS A 136 2.32 3.28 11.70
CA LYS A 136 3.51 3.62 12.48
C LYS A 136 4.42 4.55 11.68
N ASN A 137 4.91 5.59 12.34
CA ASN A 137 5.67 6.65 11.69
C ASN A 137 6.99 6.19 11.06
N LYS A 138 7.70 5.27 11.69
CA LYS A 138 9.04 4.86 11.26
C LYS A 138 9.07 3.55 10.50
N THR A 139 7.97 2.90 10.44
CA THR A 139 7.90 1.62 9.76
C THR A 139 6.74 1.70 8.82
N THR A 140 6.96 1.35 7.63
CA THR A 140 5.93 1.23 6.63
C THR A 140 4.99 0.04 6.91
N LYS A 141 4.90 -0.35 8.16
CA LYS A 141 4.04 -1.43 8.62
C LYS A 141 2.67 -0.91 8.98
N HIS A 142 1.67 -1.62 8.55
CA HIS A 142 0.28 -1.37 8.92
C HIS A 142 -0.17 -2.49 9.85
N LYS A 143 -0.85 -2.11 10.92
CA LYS A 143 -1.42 -3.08 11.85
C LYS A 143 -2.92 -2.90 11.88
N ILE A 144 -3.64 -3.97 11.61
CA ILE A 144 -5.09 -4.03 11.72
C ILE A 144 -5.40 -4.89 12.92
N GLY A 145 -6.11 -4.32 13.89
CA GLY A 145 -6.48 -5.01 15.09
C GLY A 145 -7.95 -4.88 15.39
N LYS A 146 -8.41 -5.69 16.32
CA LYS A 146 -9.73 -5.63 16.85
C LYS A 146 -9.86 -4.48 17.85
N LYS A 147 -10.95 -3.80 17.77
CA LYS A 147 -11.29 -2.82 18.79
C LYS A 147 -11.93 -3.50 20.00
#